data_5be8569256806bcf9a2a4f3da4916631
#
_entry.id   5be8569256806bcf9a2a4f3da4916631
#
_cell.length_a   1.000
_cell.length_b   1.000
_cell.length_c   1.000
_cell.angle_alpha   90.00
_cell.angle_beta   90.00
_cell.angle_gamma   90.00
#
_symmetry.space_group_name_H-M   'P 1'
#
loop_
_entity.id
_entity.type
_entity.pdbx_description
1 polymer ?
#
loop_
_entity_poly.entity_id
_entity_poly.type
_entity_poly.pdbx_seq_one_letter_code
_entity_poly.pdbx_strand_id
1 'polypeptide(L)'
;HKVPAAPAADDATFFRRANLTLAGRVPVPSEVRLFLADTDPDKRAKLVERLLASAAHATHLTTTWRGWLLPEAATDPQAAGAVPGFEAWLRTRVQANTPHDQFVTELLTFPLSGRGTAGRPQDPDDADGATNPLAFY
;
A
#
# COMPACT_ATOMS: atom_id res chain seq x y z
N HIS A 1 -5.06 -25.78 26.16
CA HIS A 1 -6.27 -24.97 26.38
C HIS A 1 -6.93 -24.67 25.05
N LYS A 2 -8.12 -25.31 24.82
CA LYS A 2 -8.97 -24.94 23.66
C LYS A 2 -9.75 -23.67 24.04
N VAL A 3 -9.27 -22.52 23.58
CA VAL A 3 -10.04 -21.27 23.69
C VAL A 3 -11.11 -21.29 22.60
N PRO A 4 -12.41 -21.14 22.92
CA PRO A 4 -13.45 -21.09 21.90
C PRO A 4 -13.26 -19.86 21.02
N ALA A 5 -13.45 -20.01 19.71
CA ALA A 5 -13.42 -18.88 18.78
C ALA A 5 -14.54 -17.89 19.11
N ALA A 6 -14.25 -16.59 19.01
CA ALA A 6 -15.28 -15.57 19.15
C ALA A 6 -16.33 -15.72 18.01
N PRO A 7 -17.60 -15.33 18.27
CA PRO A 7 -18.62 -15.36 17.22
C PRO A 7 -18.24 -14.46 16.04
N ALA A 8 -18.71 -14.80 14.85
CA ALA A 8 -18.48 -13.99 13.65
C ALA A 8 -19.06 -12.57 13.84
N ALA A 9 -18.31 -11.57 13.35
CA ALA A 9 -18.77 -10.18 13.41
C ALA A 9 -20.04 -9.98 12.57
N ASP A 10 -20.94 -9.12 13.04
CA ASP A 10 -22.08 -8.67 12.27
C ASP A 10 -21.65 -7.87 11.02
N ASP A 11 -22.59 -7.60 10.11
CA ASP A 11 -22.29 -6.93 8.85
C ASP A 11 -21.79 -5.49 9.02
N ALA A 12 -22.29 -4.76 10.01
CA ALA A 12 -21.86 -3.38 10.26
C ALA A 12 -20.41 -3.35 10.78
N THR A 13 -20.09 -4.23 11.73
CA THR A 13 -18.75 -4.40 12.28
C THR A 13 -17.78 -4.87 11.19
N PHE A 14 -18.18 -5.87 10.40
CA PHE A 14 -17.38 -6.37 9.27
C PHE A 14 -17.07 -5.26 8.28
N PHE A 15 -18.10 -4.52 7.83
CA PHE A 15 -17.97 -3.45 6.85
C PHE A 15 -16.99 -2.37 7.32
N ARG A 16 -17.14 -1.94 8.59
CA ARG A 16 -16.24 -0.93 9.18
C ARG A 16 -14.81 -1.44 9.25
N ARG A 17 -14.58 -2.67 9.74
CA ARG A 17 -13.23 -3.26 9.87
C ARG A 17 -12.57 -3.44 8.51
N ALA A 18 -13.31 -3.95 7.51
CA ALA A 18 -12.78 -4.13 6.16
C ALA A 18 -12.31 -2.79 5.56
N ASN A 19 -13.09 -1.71 5.68
CA ASN A 19 -12.70 -0.39 5.20
C ASN A 19 -11.48 0.17 5.94
N LEU A 20 -11.42 0.03 7.27
CA LEU A 20 -10.27 0.49 8.06
C LEU A 20 -9.00 -0.29 7.70
N THR A 21 -9.09 -1.60 7.59
CA THR A 21 -7.92 -2.46 7.35
C THR A 21 -7.44 -2.37 5.91
N LEU A 22 -8.35 -2.35 4.92
CA LEU A 22 -7.97 -2.43 3.52
C LEU A 22 -7.83 -1.06 2.85
N ALA A 23 -8.65 -0.08 3.24
CA ALA A 23 -8.65 1.24 2.62
C ALA A 23 -8.16 2.38 3.53
N GLY A 24 -7.86 2.09 4.80
CA GLY A 24 -7.34 3.06 5.77
C GLY A 24 -8.33 4.17 6.12
N ARG A 25 -9.63 3.99 5.86
CA ARG A 25 -10.64 5.02 6.06
C ARG A 25 -11.87 4.52 6.80
N VAL A 26 -12.51 5.43 7.52
CA VAL A 26 -13.85 5.18 8.07
C VAL A 26 -14.88 5.31 6.93
N PRO A 27 -15.76 4.32 6.73
CA PRO A 27 -16.79 4.40 5.71
C PRO A 27 -17.83 5.49 6.03
N VAL A 28 -18.40 6.11 4.99
CA VAL A 28 -19.47 7.09 5.18
C VAL A 28 -20.82 6.40 5.47
N PRO A 29 -21.74 7.03 6.20
CA PRO A 29 -23.00 6.39 6.61
C PRO A 29 -23.87 5.88 5.46
N SER A 30 -23.81 6.52 4.29
CA SER A 30 -24.53 6.05 3.09
C SER A 30 -23.99 4.71 2.58
N GLU A 31 -22.68 4.51 2.55
CA GLU A 31 -22.05 3.23 2.15
C GLU A 31 -22.47 2.10 3.11
N VAL A 32 -22.46 2.40 4.42
CA VAL A 32 -22.89 1.44 5.46
C VAL A 32 -24.33 1.01 5.21
N ARG A 33 -25.25 1.98 5.03
CA ARG A 33 -26.68 1.69 4.78
C ARG A 33 -26.90 0.83 3.54
N LEU A 34 -26.21 1.14 2.44
CA LEU A 34 -26.28 0.36 1.20
C LEU A 34 -25.80 -1.07 1.41
N PHE A 35 -24.69 -1.25 2.10
CA PHE A 35 -24.16 -2.59 2.39
C PHE A 35 -25.08 -3.41 3.30
N LEU A 36 -25.70 -2.78 4.31
CA LEU A 36 -26.62 -3.48 5.21
C LEU A 36 -27.95 -3.84 4.52
N ALA A 37 -28.41 -3.04 3.57
CA ALA A 37 -29.62 -3.31 2.78
C ALA A 37 -29.39 -4.35 1.69
N ASP A 38 -28.13 -4.65 1.33
CA ASP A 38 -27.81 -5.65 0.33
C ASP A 38 -28.09 -7.07 0.87
N THR A 39 -28.90 -7.82 0.14
CA THR A 39 -29.29 -9.20 0.49
C THR A 39 -28.44 -10.27 -0.18
N ASP A 40 -27.41 -9.86 -0.96
CA ASP A 40 -26.52 -10.79 -1.64
C ASP A 40 -25.72 -11.62 -0.60
N PRO A 41 -25.77 -12.97 -0.65
CA PRO A 41 -25.00 -13.82 0.27
C PRO A 41 -23.49 -13.61 0.16
N ASP A 42 -22.99 -13.19 -1.02
CA ASP A 42 -21.58 -12.98 -1.29
C ASP A 42 -21.13 -11.52 -1.08
N LYS A 43 -21.98 -10.66 -0.54
CA LYS A 43 -21.68 -9.22 -0.37
C LYS A 43 -20.38 -8.92 0.36
N ARG A 44 -20.00 -9.76 1.36
CA ARG A 44 -18.75 -9.60 2.10
C ARG A 44 -17.53 -9.89 1.22
N ALA A 45 -17.54 -10.95 0.43
CA ALA A 45 -16.46 -11.28 -0.50
C ALA A 45 -16.32 -10.19 -1.58
N LYS A 46 -17.43 -9.78 -2.19
CA LYS A 46 -17.46 -8.70 -3.19
C LYS A 46 -16.96 -7.36 -2.62
N LEU A 47 -17.25 -7.06 -1.36
CA LEU A 47 -16.72 -5.88 -0.68
C LEU A 47 -15.19 -5.95 -0.59
N VAL A 48 -14.64 -7.08 -0.14
CA VAL A 48 -13.19 -7.27 0.00
C VAL A 48 -12.49 -7.10 -1.34
N GLU A 49 -12.97 -7.77 -2.39
CA GLU A 49 -12.41 -7.66 -3.74
C GLU A 49 -12.42 -6.22 -4.25
N ARG A 50 -13.55 -5.52 -4.08
CA ARG A 50 -13.68 -4.10 -4.46
C ARG A 50 -12.71 -3.20 -3.71
N LEU A 51 -12.52 -3.43 -2.40
CA LEU A 51 -11.59 -2.64 -1.60
C LEU A 51 -10.14 -2.92 -2.01
N LEU A 52 -9.75 -4.18 -2.24
CA LEU A 52 -8.42 -4.56 -2.70
C LEU A 52 -8.08 -3.95 -4.07
N ALA A 53 -9.05 -3.86 -4.97
CA ALA A 53 -8.88 -3.24 -6.29
C ALA A 53 -8.89 -1.70 -6.25
N SER A 54 -9.14 -1.07 -5.10
CA SER A 54 -9.29 0.38 -5.00
C SER A 54 -7.96 1.12 -4.92
N ALA A 55 -7.92 2.35 -5.46
CA ALA A 55 -6.79 3.25 -5.28
C ALA A 55 -6.53 3.59 -3.80
N ALA A 56 -7.58 3.59 -2.97
CA ALA A 56 -7.45 3.80 -1.53
C ALA A 56 -6.64 2.68 -0.85
N HIS A 57 -6.82 1.42 -1.28
CA HIS A 57 -6.02 0.29 -0.80
C HIS A 57 -4.54 0.49 -1.15
N ALA A 58 -4.23 0.77 -2.41
CA ALA A 58 -2.86 0.98 -2.85
C ALA A 58 -2.18 2.13 -2.07
N THR A 59 -2.89 3.23 -1.85
CA THR A 59 -2.38 4.36 -1.07
C THR A 59 -2.17 3.99 0.40
N HIS A 60 -3.15 3.34 1.03
CA HIS A 60 -3.07 2.95 2.43
C HIS A 60 -1.92 1.97 2.68
N LEU A 61 -1.80 0.94 1.84
CA LEU A 61 -0.74 -0.05 1.96
C LEU A 61 0.64 0.57 1.73
N THR A 62 0.79 1.41 0.70
CA THR A 62 2.03 2.16 0.43
C THR A 62 2.44 3.02 1.62
N THR A 63 1.52 3.79 2.19
CA THR A 63 1.81 4.64 3.35
C THR A 63 2.21 3.82 4.58
N THR A 64 1.54 2.68 4.81
CA THR A 64 1.85 1.78 5.91
C THR A 64 3.26 1.19 5.77
N TRP A 65 3.58 0.67 4.59
CA TRP A 65 4.90 0.09 4.32
C TRP A 65 6.02 1.14 4.37
N ARG A 66 5.78 2.34 3.82
CA ARG A 66 6.72 3.46 3.96
C ARG A 66 7.04 3.74 5.43
N GLY A 67 6.02 3.77 6.29
CA GLY A 67 6.23 4.03 7.73
C GLY A 67 7.07 2.95 8.42
N TRP A 68 7.06 1.72 7.93
CA TRP A 68 7.90 0.63 8.46
C TRP A 68 9.30 0.61 7.88
N LEU A 69 9.45 0.91 6.58
CA LEU A 69 10.72 0.80 5.86
C LEU A 69 11.55 2.09 5.94
N LEU A 70 10.91 3.25 6.08
CA LEU A 70 11.59 4.55 6.15
C LEU A 70 11.11 5.37 7.37
N PRO A 71 11.23 4.86 8.60
CA PRO A 71 10.79 5.59 9.78
C PRO A 71 11.57 6.90 9.98
N GLU A 72 12.85 6.95 9.60
CA GLU A 72 13.72 8.12 9.66
C GLU A 72 13.26 9.28 8.76
N ALA A 73 12.50 9.01 7.72
CA ALA A 73 11.95 10.06 6.84
C ALA A 73 11.03 11.06 7.56
N ALA A 74 10.60 10.74 8.78
CA ALA A 74 9.84 11.67 9.62
C ALA A 74 10.72 12.75 10.28
N THR A 75 12.03 12.51 10.43
CA THR A 75 12.95 13.35 11.20
C THR A 75 14.18 13.80 10.42
N ASP A 76 14.54 13.10 9.34
CA ASP A 76 15.68 13.40 8.47
C ASP A 76 15.20 13.98 7.12
N PRO A 77 15.54 15.26 6.82
CA PRO A 77 15.20 15.89 5.54
C PRO A 77 15.79 15.18 4.31
N GLN A 78 16.95 14.52 4.46
CA GLN A 78 17.59 13.78 3.37
C GLN A 78 16.79 12.53 3.03
N ALA A 79 16.40 11.75 4.04
CA ALA A 79 15.52 10.60 3.88
C ALA A 79 14.13 11.01 3.36
N ALA A 80 13.60 12.14 3.85
CA ALA A 80 12.33 12.70 3.39
C ALA A 80 12.31 13.03 1.89
N GLY A 81 13.44 13.49 1.33
CA GLY A 81 13.59 13.77 -0.10
C GLY A 81 13.43 12.55 -1.01
N ALA A 82 13.75 11.36 -0.52
CA ALA A 82 13.64 10.11 -1.26
C ALA A 82 12.23 9.47 -1.21
N VAL A 83 11.38 9.91 -0.28
CA VAL A 83 10.03 9.34 -0.05
C VAL A 83 9.16 9.32 -1.31
N PRO A 84 9.04 10.40 -2.11
CA PRO A 84 8.15 10.39 -3.27
C PRO A 84 8.49 9.30 -4.30
N GLY A 85 9.78 9.12 -4.60
CA GLY A 85 10.23 8.08 -5.53
C GLY A 85 9.97 6.67 -5.00
N PHE A 86 10.26 6.45 -3.72
CA PHE A 86 10.00 5.18 -3.06
C PHE A 86 8.50 4.85 -3.02
N GLU A 87 7.64 5.80 -2.65
CA GLU A 87 6.19 5.60 -2.63
C GLU A 87 5.62 5.33 -4.03
N ALA A 88 6.11 6.02 -5.06
CA ALA A 88 5.68 5.78 -6.43
C ALA A 88 6.04 4.36 -6.90
N TRP A 89 7.27 3.92 -6.64
CA TRP A 89 7.73 2.55 -6.92
C TRP A 89 6.86 1.53 -6.17
N LEU A 90 6.69 1.68 -4.86
CA LEU A 90 5.93 0.75 -4.04
C LEU A 90 4.45 0.67 -4.47
N ARG A 91 3.84 1.82 -4.79
CA ARG A 91 2.46 1.89 -5.28
C ARG A 91 2.27 1.11 -6.58
N THR A 92 3.23 1.20 -7.49
CA THR A 92 3.22 0.43 -8.74
C THR A 92 3.22 -1.08 -8.47
N ARG A 93 4.05 -1.55 -7.53
CA ARG A 93 4.12 -2.98 -7.14
C ARG A 93 2.82 -3.46 -6.47
N VAL A 94 2.24 -2.63 -5.60
CA VAL A 94 0.95 -2.93 -4.95
C VAL A 94 -0.18 -2.99 -5.98
N GLN A 95 -0.25 -2.04 -6.92
CA GLN A 95 -1.29 -2.03 -7.97
C GLN A 95 -1.17 -3.20 -8.95
N ALA A 96 0.06 -3.60 -9.26
CA ALA A 96 0.33 -4.77 -10.09
C ALA A 96 0.11 -6.09 -9.35
N ASN A 97 -0.24 -6.06 -8.05
CA ASN A 97 -0.32 -7.23 -7.17
C ASN A 97 0.94 -8.10 -7.27
N THR A 98 2.11 -7.46 -7.30
CA THR A 98 3.40 -8.15 -7.40
C THR A 98 3.56 -9.11 -6.20
N PRO A 99 3.93 -10.38 -6.44
CA PRO A 99 4.20 -11.32 -5.36
C PRO A 99 5.19 -10.78 -4.35
N HIS A 100 4.94 -11.03 -3.06
CA HIS A 100 5.71 -10.45 -1.96
C HIS A 100 7.21 -10.79 -2.04
N ASP A 101 7.57 -12.01 -2.42
CA ASP A 101 8.94 -12.46 -2.60
C ASP A 101 9.65 -11.70 -3.73
N GLN A 102 8.95 -11.42 -4.83
CA GLN A 102 9.50 -10.66 -5.94
C GLN A 102 9.77 -9.21 -5.55
N PHE A 103 8.79 -8.53 -4.95
CA PHE A 103 9.00 -7.14 -4.58
C PHE A 103 10.06 -6.97 -3.49
N VAL A 104 10.16 -7.90 -2.52
CA VAL A 104 11.24 -7.89 -1.52
C VAL A 104 12.60 -8.16 -2.17
N THR A 105 12.67 -9.08 -3.13
CA THR A 105 13.88 -9.33 -3.90
C THR A 105 14.30 -8.07 -4.66
N GLU A 106 13.39 -7.42 -5.38
CA GLU A 106 13.68 -6.15 -6.07
C GLU A 106 14.19 -5.08 -5.09
N LEU A 107 13.56 -4.94 -3.93
CA LEU A 107 13.96 -3.98 -2.91
C LEU A 107 15.40 -4.22 -2.43
N LEU A 108 15.76 -5.50 -2.16
CA LEU A 108 17.07 -5.87 -1.61
C LEU A 108 18.19 -5.99 -2.66
N THR A 109 17.84 -6.20 -3.93
CA THR A 109 18.82 -6.38 -5.02
C THR A 109 18.94 -5.19 -5.95
N PHE A 110 18.25 -4.08 -5.66
CA PHE A 110 18.30 -2.90 -6.50
C PHE A 110 19.74 -2.37 -6.58
N PRO A 111 20.30 -2.18 -7.79
CA PRO A 111 21.69 -1.77 -7.93
C PRO A 111 21.92 -0.34 -7.43
N LEU A 112 22.85 -0.18 -6.50
CA LEU A 112 23.25 1.12 -5.94
C LEU A 112 24.08 1.97 -6.92
N SER A 113 24.29 1.50 -8.13
CA SER A 113 25.21 2.09 -9.12
C SER A 113 24.83 3.52 -9.59
N GLY A 114 23.69 4.06 -9.18
CA GLY A 114 23.27 5.42 -9.50
C GLY A 114 23.73 6.51 -8.53
N ARG A 115 24.37 6.18 -7.42
CA ARG A 115 24.72 7.15 -6.37
C ARG A 115 26.01 7.95 -6.61
N GLY A 116 26.72 7.71 -7.74
CA GLY A 116 28.09 8.20 -7.97
C GLY A 116 28.34 9.05 -9.21
N THR A 117 27.35 9.44 -9.99
CA THR A 117 27.60 10.30 -11.18
C THR A 117 26.80 11.61 -11.10
N ALA A 118 27.11 12.44 -10.10
CA ALA A 118 26.89 13.87 -10.24
C ALA A 118 27.77 14.35 -11.42
N GLY A 119 27.20 14.44 -12.63
CA GLY A 119 27.92 14.99 -13.78
C GLY A 119 27.66 14.37 -15.14
N ARG A 120 26.76 13.39 -15.29
CA ARG A 120 26.38 12.93 -16.63
C ARG A 120 25.09 13.63 -17.09
N PRO A 121 25.04 14.18 -18.33
CA PRO A 121 23.78 14.71 -18.86
C PRO A 121 22.71 13.62 -18.81
N GLN A 122 21.55 13.94 -18.26
CA GLN A 122 20.40 13.03 -18.25
C GLN A 122 20.01 12.75 -19.70
N ASP A 123 20.05 11.49 -20.10
CA ASP A 123 19.41 11.02 -21.32
C ASP A 123 17.90 11.26 -21.20
N PRO A 124 17.22 11.86 -22.19
CA PRO A 124 15.79 12.15 -22.13
C PRO A 124 14.91 10.88 -22.02
N ASP A 125 15.48 9.69 -22.23
CA ASP A 125 14.79 8.41 -22.07
C ASP A 125 14.82 7.84 -20.63
N ASP A 126 15.62 8.44 -19.71
CA ASP A 126 15.63 8.09 -18.28
C ASP A 126 14.47 8.74 -17.50
N ALA A 127 13.29 8.81 -18.07
CA ALA A 127 12.07 9.29 -17.39
C ALA A 127 11.60 8.37 -16.21
N ASP A 128 12.32 7.30 -15.94
CA ASP A 128 12.04 6.34 -14.88
C ASP A 128 12.67 6.71 -13.51
N GLY A 129 13.33 7.87 -13.43
CA GLY A 129 13.96 8.37 -12.20
C GLY A 129 13.01 8.71 -11.05
N ALA A 130 11.68 8.69 -11.29
CA ALA A 130 10.67 8.99 -10.27
C ALA A 130 10.22 7.77 -9.46
N THR A 131 10.60 6.55 -9.85
CA THR A 131 10.09 5.31 -9.27
C THR A 131 11.21 4.33 -8.95
N ASN A 132 11.99 4.58 -7.91
CA ASN A 132 13.04 3.63 -7.53
C ASN A 132 13.03 3.34 -6.02
N PRO A 133 13.47 2.16 -5.59
CA PRO A 133 13.53 1.76 -4.19
C PRO A 133 14.80 2.25 -3.46
N LEU A 134 15.67 3.06 -4.09
CA LEU A 134 16.96 3.49 -3.51
C LEU A 134 16.81 4.27 -2.20
N ALA A 135 15.64 4.77 -1.88
CA ALA A 135 15.35 5.42 -0.61
C ALA A 135 15.52 4.48 0.60
N PHE A 136 15.49 3.16 0.36
CA PHE A 136 15.63 2.16 1.42
C PHE A 136 17.09 2.02 1.93
N TYR A 137 18.08 2.42 1.15
CA TYR A 137 19.51 2.35 1.50
C TYR A 137 20.05 3.73 1.85
#